data_edbbee1c79a7e4ec38040c04c690fcc9
#
_entry.id   edbbee1c79a7e4ec38040c04c690fcc9
#
_cell.length_a   1.000
_cell.length_b   1.000
_cell.length_c   1.000
_cell.angle_alpha   90.00
_cell.angle_beta   90.00
_cell.angle_gamma   90.00
#
_symmetry.space_group_name_H-M   'P 1'
#
loop_
_entity.id
_entity.type
_entity.pdbx_description
1 polymer ?
#
loop_
_entity_poly.entity_id
_entity_poly.type
_entity_poly.pdbx_seq_one_letter_code
_entity_poly.pdbx_strand_id
1 'polypeptide(L)'
;MKKNLISAACKSLSLLVLFALLNITSYAQEISKDPAAITAGEALFNANCKTCHRVHQKLVGPALEKVYERAPSIDWIKSFVKNSAGVIASGDDYAVKIYNEYNKTQMTSFSSLKDEDIMNLLAYIQAETIKGPVIVPPPSPGVEVAATSNGLPEKYLNIILVGMVLILVLLLVILAFLVSALKKFLDQKELSPEDKEVVHSPITFGSITRSPGFIFIVLFLVTAIGFKAVITGLFSVGVQQGYAPKQPIAFSHKIHAGQYEIDCKYCHVGVMKGKSATIPSLNICMNCHNQIRQGAVTGEAEIAKLVAAWDTKKPIEWVRIHNLPDLAYFNHSQHVNVAGVECQTCHGPIETMDVVRQHSLLTMGWCIDCHRKTDVNSKGNAYYDNLVELHNKKSKTPMKVEDIGGLECAKCHY
;
A
#
# COMPACT_ATOMS: atom_id res chain seq x y z
N MET A 1 -74.48 43.63 33.05
CA MET A 1 -73.26 42.99 33.57
C MET A 1 -72.95 41.57 33.03
N LYS A 2 -73.92 40.74 32.65
CA LYS A 2 -73.66 39.35 32.18
C LYS A 2 -72.99 39.24 30.77
N LYS A 3 -73.20 40.16 29.84
CA LYS A 3 -72.57 40.10 28.48
C LYS A 3 -71.06 40.35 28.46
N ASN A 4 -70.55 41.14 29.39
CA ASN A 4 -69.11 41.43 29.44
C ASN A 4 -68.27 40.29 30.06
N LEU A 5 -68.83 39.44 30.94
CA LEU A 5 -68.16 38.30 31.52
C LEU A 5 -67.95 37.16 30.50
N ILE A 6 -68.97 36.94 29.63
CA ILE A 6 -68.86 35.87 28.59
C ILE A 6 -67.80 36.23 27.53
N SER A 7 -67.75 37.53 27.15
CA SER A 7 -66.73 38.04 26.21
C SER A 7 -65.29 37.93 26.76
N ALA A 8 -65.09 38.17 28.04
CA ALA A 8 -63.83 38.06 28.72
C ALA A 8 -63.34 36.56 28.84
N ALA A 9 -64.29 35.67 29.22
CA ALA A 9 -64.06 34.26 29.31
C ALA A 9 -63.70 33.61 27.95
N CYS A 10 -64.37 34.01 26.85
CA CYS A 10 -64.03 33.52 25.50
C CYS A 10 -62.65 34.03 25.01
N LYS A 11 -62.30 35.30 25.32
CA LYS A 11 -60.94 35.80 24.99
C LYS A 11 -59.82 35.11 25.78
N SER A 12 -60.06 34.84 27.06
CA SER A 12 -59.08 34.10 27.88
C SER A 12 -58.95 32.64 27.44
N LEU A 13 -60.03 31.99 27.00
CA LEU A 13 -59.97 30.62 26.48
C LEU A 13 -59.26 30.54 25.13
N SER A 14 -59.50 31.54 24.23
CA SER A 14 -58.76 31.65 22.95
C SER A 14 -57.29 31.89 23.14
N LEU A 15 -56.88 32.67 24.16
CA LEU A 15 -55.47 32.93 24.46
C LEU A 15 -54.80 31.70 25.05
N LEU A 16 -55.50 30.91 25.89
CA LEU A 16 -55.00 29.64 26.42
C LEU A 16 -54.85 28.56 25.35
N VAL A 17 -55.75 28.46 24.38
CA VAL A 17 -55.66 27.54 23.25
C VAL A 17 -54.55 27.97 22.31
N LEU A 18 -54.35 29.27 22.08
CA LEU A 18 -53.23 29.77 21.30
C LEU A 18 -51.87 29.50 21.98
N PHE A 19 -51.82 29.63 23.32
CA PHE A 19 -50.60 29.31 24.10
C PHE A 19 -50.32 27.81 24.19
N ALA A 20 -51.36 26.95 24.20
CA ALA A 20 -51.23 25.50 24.13
C ALA A 20 -50.75 25.01 22.75
N LEU A 21 -51.16 25.71 21.67
CA LEU A 21 -50.71 25.43 20.30
C LEU A 21 -49.26 25.87 20.02
N LEU A 22 -48.72 26.85 20.79
CA LEU A 22 -47.36 27.31 20.69
C LEU A 22 -46.34 26.40 21.44
N ASN A 23 -46.79 25.46 22.25
CA ASN A 23 -45.97 24.47 22.92
C ASN A 23 -45.89 23.13 22.18
N ILE A 24 -46.05 23.12 20.85
CA ILE A 24 -45.59 22.01 20.05
C ILE A 24 -44.05 22.12 20.03
N THR A 25 -43.43 21.66 21.10
CA THR A 25 -41.98 21.39 21.11
C THR A 25 -41.74 20.41 19.98
N SER A 26 -41.16 20.92 18.90
CA SER A 26 -40.57 20.10 17.87
C SER A 26 -39.55 19.19 18.60
N TYR A 27 -39.91 17.94 18.86
CA TYR A 27 -38.94 16.94 19.33
C TYR A 27 -37.94 16.80 18.19
N ALA A 28 -36.89 17.62 18.22
CA ALA A 28 -35.70 17.36 17.42
C ALA A 28 -35.23 15.99 17.87
N GLN A 29 -35.25 15.03 16.98
CA GLN A 29 -34.80 13.65 17.26
C GLN A 29 -33.31 13.71 17.57
N GLU A 30 -32.98 13.66 18.87
CA GLU A 30 -31.60 13.78 19.35
C GLU A 30 -30.82 12.51 18.98
N ILE A 31 -29.64 12.68 18.37
CA ILE A 31 -28.76 11.56 18.05
C ILE A 31 -28.18 11.03 19.34
N SER A 32 -28.30 9.72 19.56
CA SER A 32 -27.85 9.04 20.76
C SER A 32 -26.33 9.17 20.97
N LYS A 33 -25.94 9.44 22.20
CA LYS A 33 -24.53 9.44 22.64
C LYS A 33 -24.17 8.16 23.41
N ASP A 34 -25.07 7.20 23.43
CA ASP A 34 -24.85 5.92 24.11
C ASP A 34 -23.72 5.14 23.42
N PRO A 35 -22.70 4.67 24.16
CA PRO A 35 -21.61 3.84 23.64
C PRO A 35 -22.09 2.61 22.90
N ALA A 36 -23.21 1.99 23.33
CA ALA A 36 -23.77 0.82 22.66
C ALA A 36 -24.29 1.17 21.27
N ALA A 37 -25.01 2.30 21.13
CA ALA A 37 -25.50 2.81 19.85
C ALA A 37 -24.33 3.18 18.92
N ILE A 38 -23.27 3.79 19.46
CA ILE A 38 -22.07 4.16 18.69
C ILE A 38 -21.37 2.91 18.16
N THR A 39 -21.19 1.87 19.00
CA THR A 39 -20.53 0.62 18.59
C THR A 39 -21.37 -0.13 17.54
N ALA A 40 -22.69 -0.18 17.70
CA ALA A 40 -23.60 -0.77 16.72
C ALA A 40 -23.53 0.00 15.38
N GLY A 41 -23.50 1.33 15.45
CA GLY A 41 -23.34 2.21 14.29
C GLY A 41 -22.01 2.03 13.58
N GLU A 42 -20.92 1.85 14.32
CA GLU A 42 -19.59 1.54 13.75
C GLU A 42 -19.59 0.22 12.98
N ALA A 43 -20.17 -0.83 13.54
CA ALA A 43 -20.29 -2.13 12.88
C ALA A 43 -21.07 -2.02 11.57
N LEU A 44 -22.21 -1.31 11.58
CA LEU A 44 -23.04 -1.06 10.40
C LEU A 44 -22.31 -0.21 9.35
N PHE A 45 -21.60 0.83 9.79
CA PHE A 45 -20.81 1.70 8.92
C PHE A 45 -19.70 0.92 8.22
N ASN A 46 -18.94 0.11 8.96
CA ASN A 46 -17.86 -0.71 8.40
C ASN A 46 -18.39 -1.75 7.41
N ALA A 47 -19.57 -2.33 7.67
CA ALA A 47 -20.16 -3.34 6.80
C ALA A 47 -20.77 -2.77 5.51
N ASN A 48 -21.40 -1.59 5.56
CA ASN A 48 -22.26 -1.12 4.48
C ASN A 48 -21.82 0.23 3.85
N CYS A 49 -21.17 1.11 4.61
CA CYS A 49 -20.96 2.51 4.20
C CYS A 49 -19.49 2.83 3.87
N LYS A 50 -18.55 2.21 4.59
CA LYS A 50 -17.12 2.53 4.54
C LYS A 50 -16.51 2.41 3.13
N THR A 51 -17.06 1.55 2.28
CA THR A 51 -16.58 1.33 0.91
C THR A 51 -16.74 2.59 0.05
N CYS A 52 -17.81 3.39 0.28
CA CYS A 52 -18.11 4.57 -0.53
C CYS A 52 -18.00 5.88 0.25
N HIS A 53 -18.00 5.84 1.58
CA HIS A 53 -17.96 7.02 2.43
C HIS A 53 -16.84 6.98 3.47
N ARG A 54 -16.33 8.17 3.81
CA ARG A 54 -15.54 8.44 5.02
C ARG A 54 -16.23 9.53 5.81
N VAL A 55 -15.94 9.60 7.12
CA VAL A 55 -16.51 10.68 7.94
C VAL A 55 -15.86 12.01 7.55
N HIS A 56 -14.54 12.09 7.50
CA HIS A 56 -13.81 13.36 7.30
C HIS A 56 -13.34 13.63 5.86
N GLN A 57 -13.48 12.66 4.96
CA GLN A 57 -12.94 12.76 3.59
C GLN A 57 -13.99 12.45 2.54
N LYS A 58 -13.94 13.19 1.43
CA LYS A 58 -14.68 12.83 0.22
C LYS A 58 -14.08 11.55 -0.37
N LEU A 59 -14.95 10.61 -0.71
CA LEU A 59 -14.56 9.37 -1.36
C LEU A 59 -15.34 9.22 -2.68
N VAL A 60 -16.02 8.11 -2.88
CA VAL A 60 -17.00 7.94 -3.95
C VAL A 60 -18.22 8.85 -3.68
N GLY A 61 -18.70 8.83 -2.44
CA GLY A 61 -19.74 9.72 -1.95
C GLY A 61 -19.18 10.91 -1.13
N PRO A 62 -20.05 11.78 -0.62
CA PRO A 62 -19.66 12.89 0.23
C PRO A 62 -19.02 12.44 1.53
N ALA A 63 -18.14 13.28 2.08
CA ALA A 63 -17.74 13.16 3.48
C ALA A 63 -18.97 13.24 4.37
N LEU A 64 -19.07 12.37 5.37
CA LEU A 64 -20.26 12.33 6.23
C LEU A 64 -20.13 13.19 7.49
N GLU A 65 -19.01 13.89 7.65
CA GLU A 65 -18.84 14.85 8.73
C GLU A 65 -20.01 15.83 8.76
N LYS A 66 -20.68 15.94 9.91
CA LYS A 66 -21.86 16.81 10.12
C LYS A 66 -22.97 16.61 9.09
N VAL A 67 -23.13 15.40 8.54
CA VAL A 67 -24.22 15.12 7.58
C VAL A 67 -25.59 15.41 8.17
N TYR A 68 -25.77 15.21 9.46
CA TYR A 68 -27.00 15.49 10.21
C TYR A 68 -27.33 16.98 10.32
N GLU A 69 -26.36 17.88 10.11
CA GLU A 69 -26.55 19.34 10.06
C GLU A 69 -26.75 19.84 8.63
N ARG A 70 -26.17 19.16 7.64
CA ARG A 70 -26.19 19.57 6.23
C ARG A 70 -27.40 19.07 5.46
N ALA A 71 -27.92 17.89 5.83
CA ALA A 71 -29.08 17.31 5.20
C ALA A 71 -30.37 18.07 5.64
N PRO A 72 -31.42 18.05 4.84
CA PRO A 72 -32.69 18.77 5.15
C PRO A 72 -33.28 18.36 6.50
N SER A 73 -33.25 17.09 6.84
CA SER A 73 -33.68 16.55 8.14
C SER A 73 -33.16 15.14 8.37
N ILE A 74 -33.22 14.65 9.61
CA ILE A 74 -32.89 13.25 9.94
C ILE A 74 -33.83 12.29 9.20
N ASP A 75 -35.10 12.60 9.08
CA ASP A 75 -36.07 11.77 8.35
C ASP A 75 -35.79 11.74 6.85
N TRP A 76 -35.27 12.84 6.30
CA TRP A 76 -34.76 12.86 4.94
C TRP A 76 -33.57 11.90 4.78
N ILE A 77 -32.62 11.89 5.72
CA ILE A 77 -31.47 10.95 5.72
C ILE A 77 -31.97 9.49 5.74
N LYS A 78 -32.94 9.18 6.61
CA LYS A 78 -33.53 7.84 6.67
C LYS A 78 -34.14 7.42 5.34
N SER A 79 -34.91 8.32 4.72
CA SER A 79 -35.55 8.08 3.42
C SER A 79 -34.52 7.91 2.31
N PHE A 80 -33.49 8.75 2.28
CA PHE A 80 -32.42 8.70 1.29
C PHE A 80 -31.58 7.43 1.42
N VAL A 81 -31.20 7.02 2.63
CA VAL A 81 -30.45 5.79 2.88
C VAL A 81 -31.26 4.55 2.45
N LYS A 82 -32.56 4.53 2.74
CA LYS A 82 -33.43 3.40 2.37
C LYS A 82 -33.73 3.34 0.87
N ASN A 83 -33.89 4.47 0.21
CA ASN A 83 -34.24 4.53 -1.21
C ASN A 83 -33.72 5.80 -1.89
N SER A 84 -32.43 5.90 -2.09
CA SER A 84 -31.79 7.04 -2.75
C SER A 84 -32.33 7.27 -4.16
N ALA A 85 -32.56 6.20 -4.92
CA ALA A 85 -33.12 6.28 -6.28
C ALA A 85 -34.49 6.97 -6.31
N GLY A 86 -35.38 6.59 -5.39
CA GLY A 86 -36.72 7.16 -5.29
C GLY A 86 -36.69 8.64 -4.90
N VAL A 87 -35.81 9.01 -3.95
CA VAL A 87 -35.69 10.42 -3.54
C VAL A 87 -35.10 11.28 -4.65
N ILE A 88 -34.12 10.79 -5.41
CA ILE A 88 -33.57 11.50 -6.58
C ILE A 88 -34.66 11.63 -7.67
N ALA A 89 -35.39 10.55 -7.95
CA ALA A 89 -36.42 10.52 -8.98
C ALA A 89 -37.64 11.42 -8.63
N SER A 90 -37.88 11.68 -7.34
CA SER A 90 -38.95 12.63 -6.91
C SER A 90 -38.60 14.09 -7.21
N GLY A 91 -37.37 14.38 -7.66
CA GLY A 91 -36.95 15.75 -7.94
C GLY A 91 -36.57 16.57 -6.71
N ASP A 92 -36.27 15.92 -5.58
CA ASP A 92 -35.79 16.58 -4.36
C ASP A 92 -34.50 17.38 -4.65
N ASP A 93 -34.54 18.69 -4.41
CA ASP A 93 -33.46 19.62 -4.80
C ASP A 93 -32.11 19.23 -4.20
N TYR A 94 -32.09 18.79 -2.93
CA TYR A 94 -30.86 18.43 -2.25
C TYR A 94 -30.31 17.10 -2.77
N ALA A 95 -31.17 16.12 -3.01
CA ALA A 95 -30.78 14.82 -3.58
C ALA A 95 -30.24 14.96 -5.01
N VAL A 96 -30.95 15.73 -5.86
CA VAL A 96 -30.55 16.02 -7.24
C VAL A 96 -29.21 16.77 -7.28
N LYS A 97 -29.03 17.76 -6.40
CA LYS A 97 -27.77 18.50 -6.28
C LYS A 97 -26.61 17.59 -5.96
N ILE A 98 -26.71 16.76 -4.92
CA ILE A 98 -25.66 15.82 -4.54
C ILE A 98 -25.42 14.82 -5.68
N TYR A 99 -26.46 14.26 -6.27
CA TYR A 99 -26.34 13.32 -7.38
C TYR A 99 -25.52 13.90 -8.54
N ASN A 100 -25.80 15.15 -8.93
CA ASN A 100 -25.05 15.82 -10.00
C ASN A 100 -23.60 16.15 -9.60
N GLU A 101 -23.38 16.58 -8.35
CA GLU A 101 -22.04 16.89 -7.80
C GLU A 101 -21.12 15.67 -7.79
N TYR A 102 -21.70 14.48 -7.60
CA TYR A 102 -20.96 13.22 -7.51
C TYR A 102 -21.06 12.39 -8.81
N ASN A 103 -20.98 13.07 -9.97
CA ASN A 103 -20.91 12.46 -11.31
C ASN A 103 -22.08 11.51 -11.60
N LYS A 104 -23.26 11.84 -11.11
CA LYS A 104 -24.47 11.00 -11.24
C LYS A 104 -24.27 9.58 -10.68
N THR A 105 -23.37 9.43 -9.70
CA THR A 105 -23.19 8.18 -8.99
C THR A 105 -24.34 7.99 -8.00
N GLN A 106 -25.14 6.96 -8.23
CA GLN A 106 -26.29 6.68 -7.38
C GLN A 106 -25.84 5.88 -6.15
N MET A 107 -26.22 6.34 -4.96
CA MET A 107 -26.02 5.61 -3.73
C MET A 107 -26.85 4.31 -3.73
N THR A 108 -26.27 3.22 -3.27
CA THR A 108 -27.01 1.95 -3.06
C THR A 108 -28.13 2.13 -2.05
N SER A 109 -29.30 1.59 -2.33
CA SER A 109 -30.44 1.63 -1.41
C SER A 109 -30.35 0.52 -0.37
N PHE A 110 -30.53 0.87 0.90
CA PHE A 110 -30.48 -0.04 2.05
C PHE A 110 -31.86 -0.20 2.67
N SER A 111 -32.82 -0.72 1.91
CA SER A 111 -34.23 -0.85 2.33
C SER A 111 -34.43 -1.79 3.55
N SER A 112 -33.49 -2.67 3.82
CA SER A 112 -33.50 -3.59 4.96
C SER A 112 -33.12 -2.95 6.30
N LEU A 113 -32.47 -1.76 6.28
CA LEU A 113 -32.07 -1.08 7.50
C LEU A 113 -33.31 -0.47 8.19
N LYS A 114 -33.41 -0.71 9.50
CA LYS A 114 -34.43 -0.09 10.33
C LYS A 114 -34.05 1.37 10.64
N ASP A 115 -35.02 2.15 11.09
CA ASP A 115 -34.77 3.53 11.50
C ASP A 115 -33.77 3.63 12.66
N GLU A 116 -33.82 2.65 13.56
CA GLU A 116 -32.88 2.53 14.67
C GLU A 116 -31.43 2.29 14.17
N ASP A 117 -31.23 1.44 13.15
CA ASP A 117 -29.93 1.18 12.55
C ASP A 117 -29.33 2.47 11.95
N ILE A 118 -30.16 3.27 11.29
CA ILE A 118 -29.75 4.55 10.72
C ILE A 118 -29.42 5.58 11.82
N MET A 119 -30.18 5.57 12.92
CA MET A 119 -29.87 6.42 14.08
C MET A 119 -28.55 6.01 14.74
N ASN A 120 -28.25 4.71 14.85
CA ASN A 120 -26.97 4.21 15.35
C ASN A 120 -25.82 4.61 14.39
N LEU A 121 -26.02 4.54 13.08
CA LEU A 121 -25.07 5.06 12.09
C LEU A 121 -24.78 6.56 12.31
N LEU A 122 -25.82 7.36 12.54
CA LEU A 122 -25.65 8.80 12.82
C LEU A 122 -24.95 9.06 14.14
N ALA A 123 -25.18 8.22 15.16
CA ALA A 123 -24.48 8.28 16.45
C ALA A 123 -22.96 8.03 16.27
N TYR A 124 -22.60 7.03 15.49
CA TYR A 124 -21.21 6.76 15.14
C TYR A 124 -20.58 7.92 14.35
N ILE A 125 -21.25 8.42 13.30
CA ILE A 125 -20.75 9.53 12.49
C ILE A 125 -20.56 10.78 13.35
N GLN A 126 -21.48 11.07 14.28
CA GLN A 126 -21.35 12.18 15.21
C GLN A 126 -20.16 12.00 16.15
N ALA A 127 -19.97 10.82 16.72
CA ALA A 127 -18.85 10.52 17.59
C ALA A 127 -17.52 10.67 16.87
N GLU A 128 -17.39 10.16 15.64
CA GLU A 128 -16.18 10.33 14.81
C GLU A 128 -15.98 11.80 14.40
N THR A 129 -17.03 12.52 14.07
CA THR A 129 -16.95 13.97 13.77
C THR A 129 -16.38 14.76 14.95
N ILE A 130 -16.73 14.41 16.18
CA ILE A 130 -16.22 15.06 17.40
C ILE A 130 -14.75 14.70 17.66
N LYS A 131 -14.34 13.44 17.39
CA LYS A 131 -12.93 13.02 17.51
C LYS A 131 -12.01 13.77 16.54
N GLY A 132 -12.55 14.23 15.42
CA GLY A 132 -11.79 14.87 14.36
C GLY A 132 -11.00 13.89 13.49
N PRO A 133 -10.42 14.36 12.38
CA PRO A 133 -9.61 13.51 11.51
C PRO A 133 -8.39 13.01 12.28
N VAL A 134 -8.18 11.71 12.31
CA VAL A 134 -6.91 11.12 12.74
C VAL A 134 -5.87 11.61 11.73
N ILE A 135 -5.05 12.59 12.14
CA ILE A 135 -3.85 12.94 11.39
C ILE A 135 -2.90 11.76 11.59
N VAL A 136 -3.05 10.74 10.76
CA VAL A 136 -1.97 9.77 10.56
C VAL A 136 -0.86 10.62 9.96
N PRO A 137 0.28 10.83 10.65
CA PRO A 137 1.41 11.49 10.03
C PRO A 137 1.66 10.73 8.73
N PRO A 138 1.95 11.42 7.59
CA PRO A 138 2.28 10.73 6.36
C PRO A 138 3.31 9.68 6.74
N PRO A 139 3.16 8.42 6.29
CA PRO A 139 4.13 7.38 6.60
C PRO A 139 5.47 8.03 6.37
N SER A 140 6.28 8.12 7.42
CA SER A 140 7.63 8.69 7.34
C SER A 140 8.21 8.14 6.06
N PRO A 141 8.75 8.97 5.13
CA PRO A 141 9.19 8.52 3.82
C PRO A 141 9.95 7.24 4.09
N GLY A 142 9.39 6.12 3.63
CA GLY A 142 9.61 4.79 4.17
C GLY A 142 11.04 4.70 4.65
N VAL A 143 11.26 4.24 5.86
CA VAL A 143 12.47 3.47 6.09
C VAL A 143 12.44 2.52 4.90
N GLU A 144 13.17 2.87 3.83
CA GLU A 144 13.65 1.88 2.89
C GLU A 144 14.12 0.79 3.83
N VAL A 145 13.33 -0.27 3.96
CA VAL A 145 13.85 -1.51 4.48
C VAL A 145 14.91 -1.79 3.44
N ALA A 146 16.08 -1.21 3.71
CA ALA A 146 17.25 -1.47 2.95
C ALA A 146 17.25 -2.99 2.92
N ALA A 147 16.97 -3.53 1.75
CA ALA A 147 17.31 -4.89 1.49
C ALA A 147 18.75 -4.94 1.99
N THR A 148 18.94 -5.51 3.18
CA THR A 148 20.24 -5.73 3.75
C THR A 148 20.88 -6.78 2.89
N SER A 149 21.23 -6.37 1.66
CA SER A 149 22.42 -6.93 1.05
C SER A 149 23.52 -6.56 2.04
N ASN A 150 24.25 -7.56 2.57
CA ASN A 150 25.47 -7.36 3.32
C ASN A 150 26.57 -6.70 2.45
N GLY A 151 26.20 -5.90 1.47
CA GLY A 151 27.02 -5.06 0.62
C GLY A 151 26.81 -3.61 0.98
N LEU A 152 27.87 -2.82 0.91
CA LEU A 152 27.84 -1.37 1.02
C LEU A 152 26.76 -0.82 0.10
N PRO A 153 25.91 0.15 0.55
CA PRO A 153 24.92 0.79 -0.29
C PRO A 153 25.57 1.25 -1.61
N GLU A 154 24.89 1.08 -2.72
CA GLU A 154 25.39 1.35 -4.07
C GLU A 154 26.00 2.76 -4.19
N LYS A 155 25.47 3.73 -3.46
CA LYS A 155 26.00 5.08 -3.33
C LYS A 155 27.44 5.11 -2.80
N TYR A 156 27.74 4.31 -1.79
CA TYR A 156 29.10 4.23 -1.22
C TYR A 156 30.06 3.44 -2.14
N LEU A 157 29.56 2.41 -2.83
CA LEU A 157 30.33 1.68 -3.84
C LEU A 157 30.80 2.63 -4.95
N ASN A 158 29.92 3.48 -5.45
CA ASN A 158 30.27 4.45 -6.47
C ASN A 158 31.27 5.49 -5.96
N ILE A 159 31.15 5.96 -4.72
CA ILE A 159 32.10 6.89 -4.10
C ILE A 159 33.47 6.21 -3.94
N ILE A 160 33.51 4.97 -3.46
CA ILE A 160 34.76 4.19 -3.32
C ILE A 160 35.40 3.99 -4.69
N LEU A 161 34.61 3.63 -5.71
CA LEU A 161 35.11 3.40 -7.06
C LEU A 161 35.68 4.69 -7.66
N VAL A 162 35.01 5.82 -7.52
CA VAL A 162 35.53 7.13 -7.96
C VAL A 162 36.80 7.48 -7.19
N GLY A 163 36.83 7.26 -5.87
CA GLY A 163 38.03 7.48 -5.04
C GLY A 163 39.21 6.60 -5.49
N MET A 164 38.96 5.33 -5.79
CA MET A 164 40.00 4.43 -6.32
C MET A 164 40.54 4.91 -7.68
N VAL A 165 39.67 5.35 -8.57
CA VAL A 165 40.09 5.90 -9.88
C VAL A 165 40.93 7.15 -9.71
N LEU A 166 40.55 8.06 -8.80
CA LEU A 166 41.34 9.27 -8.51
C LEU A 166 42.71 8.92 -7.93
N ILE A 167 42.79 7.97 -7.01
CA ILE A 167 44.08 7.48 -6.48
C ILE A 167 44.94 6.89 -7.58
N LEU A 168 44.34 6.07 -8.46
CA LEU A 168 45.06 5.48 -9.59
C LEU A 168 45.63 6.57 -10.54
N VAL A 169 44.81 7.58 -10.88
CA VAL A 169 45.27 8.71 -11.71
C VAL A 169 46.38 9.46 -11.01
N LEU A 170 46.29 9.72 -9.71
CA LEU A 170 47.33 10.38 -8.93
C LEU A 170 48.64 9.58 -8.96
N LEU A 171 48.57 8.25 -8.76
CA LEU A 171 49.74 7.36 -8.84
C LEU A 171 50.38 7.37 -10.22
N LEU A 172 49.58 7.40 -11.30
CA LEU A 172 50.11 7.52 -12.68
C LEU A 172 50.82 8.86 -12.92
N VAL A 173 50.29 9.97 -12.38
CA VAL A 173 50.93 11.29 -12.45
C VAL A 173 52.23 11.30 -11.68
N ILE A 174 52.27 10.76 -10.48
CA ILE A 174 53.51 10.64 -9.67
C ILE A 174 54.54 9.78 -10.42
N LEU A 175 54.11 8.65 -10.97
CA LEU A 175 54.99 7.76 -11.75
C LEU A 175 55.57 8.50 -12.96
N ALA A 176 54.76 9.24 -13.73
CA ALA A 176 55.20 10.02 -14.84
C ALA A 176 56.23 11.12 -14.44
N PHE A 177 55.99 11.76 -13.29
CA PHE A 177 56.93 12.73 -12.73
C PHE A 177 58.26 12.06 -12.31
N LEU A 178 58.21 10.90 -11.63
CA LEU A 178 59.40 10.16 -11.26
C LEU A 178 60.19 9.68 -12.47
N VAL A 179 59.55 9.19 -13.52
CA VAL A 179 60.19 8.81 -14.78
C VAL A 179 60.85 10.01 -15.43
N SER A 180 60.17 11.18 -15.44
CA SER A 180 60.73 12.39 -15.98
C SER A 180 61.96 12.89 -15.20
N ALA A 181 61.89 12.83 -13.84
CA ALA A 181 63.01 13.21 -12.96
C ALA A 181 64.20 12.26 -13.12
N LEU A 182 63.91 10.94 -13.23
CA LEU A 182 64.93 9.92 -13.44
C LEU A 182 65.64 10.08 -14.80
N LYS A 183 64.88 10.36 -15.87
CA LYS A 183 65.44 10.67 -17.19
C LYS A 183 66.39 11.87 -17.10
N LYS A 184 65.98 12.96 -16.46
CA LYS A 184 66.80 14.17 -16.29
C LYS A 184 68.07 13.92 -15.47
N PHE A 185 68.01 13.01 -14.47
CA PHE A 185 69.16 12.63 -13.66
C PHE A 185 70.11 11.73 -14.44
N LEU A 186 69.60 10.82 -15.28
CA LEU A 186 70.40 9.94 -16.12
C LEU A 186 71.11 10.72 -17.25
N ASP A 187 70.51 11.81 -17.77
CA ASP A 187 71.11 12.69 -18.77
C ASP A 187 72.37 13.41 -18.26
N GLN A 188 72.54 13.51 -16.92
CA GLN A 188 73.73 14.12 -16.31
C GLN A 188 74.88 13.12 -16.12
N LYS A 189 74.67 11.83 -16.37
CA LYS A 189 75.70 10.78 -16.32
C LYS A 189 76.19 10.39 -17.71
N GLU A 190 77.46 10.05 -17.85
CA GLU A 190 78.00 9.44 -19.05
C GLU A 190 77.42 8.03 -19.23
N LEU A 191 76.35 7.90 -19.97
CA LEU A 191 75.69 6.65 -20.34
C LEU A 191 76.35 6.07 -21.60
N SER A 192 76.37 4.72 -21.73
CA SER A 192 76.73 4.05 -22.95
C SER A 192 75.84 4.47 -24.13
N PRO A 193 76.28 4.39 -25.37
CA PRO A 193 75.43 4.74 -26.51
C PRO A 193 74.11 3.98 -26.58
N GLU A 194 74.12 2.69 -26.14
CA GLU A 194 72.97 1.81 -26.13
C GLU A 194 71.96 2.23 -25.05
N ASP A 195 72.42 2.62 -23.85
CA ASP A 195 71.57 3.08 -22.74
C ASP A 195 70.90 4.44 -23.07
N LYS A 196 71.60 5.34 -23.79
CA LYS A 196 71.05 6.61 -24.26
C LYS A 196 69.89 6.41 -25.19
N GLU A 197 69.92 5.42 -26.09
CA GLU A 197 68.84 5.13 -27.03
C GLU A 197 67.58 4.65 -26.27
N VAL A 198 67.72 3.80 -25.25
CA VAL A 198 66.63 3.28 -24.42
C VAL A 198 65.98 4.42 -23.60
N VAL A 199 66.79 5.25 -22.96
CA VAL A 199 66.29 6.37 -22.11
C VAL A 199 65.57 7.43 -22.91
N HIS A 200 66.01 7.72 -24.17
CA HIS A 200 65.41 8.76 -25.01
C HIS A 200 64.38 8.22 -26.00
N SER A 201 64.12 6.91 -26.01
CA SER A 201 63.07 6.37 -26.88
C SER A 201 61.71 7.03 -26.57
N PRO A 202 61.00 7.59 -27.57
CA PRO A 202 59.71 8.21 -27.33
C PRO A 202 58.69 7.14 -26.95
N ILE A 203 58.02 7.34 -25.81
CA ILE A 203 56.90 6.49 -25.42
C ILE A 203 55.72 6.88 -26.33
N THR A 204 55.48 6.09 -27.35
CA THR A 204 54.36 6.30 -28.27
C THR A 204 53.14 5.57 -27.76
N PHE A 205 51.93 6.04 -28.08
CA PHE A 205 50.69 5.35 -27.74
C PHE A 205 50.69 3.90 -28.24
N GLY A 206 51.28 3.67 -29.43
CA GLY A 206 51.42 2.35 -29.99
C GLY A 206 52.36 1.40 -29.17
N SER A 207 53.40 1.94 -28.51
CA SER A 207 54.26 1.15 -27.64
C SER A 207 53.58 0.75 -26.31
N ILE A 208 52.72 1.65 -25.77
CA ILE A 208 51.93 1.35 -24.58
C ILE A 208 50.93 0.25 -24.88
N THR A 209 50.12 0.41 -25.95
CA THR A 209 49.07 -0.56 -26.28
C THR A 209 49.60 -1.95 -26.67
N ARG A 210 50.81 -2.04 -27.14
CA ARG A 210 51.50 -3.30 -27.48
C ARG A 210 52.30 -3.87 -26.30
N SER A 211 52.42 -3.15 -25.19
CA SER A 211 53.16 -3.66 -24.03
C SER A 211 52.44 -4.86 -23.41
N PRO A 212 53.21 -5.93 -23.02
CA PRO A 212 52.60 -7.10 -22.40
C PRO A 212 51.79 -6.72 -21.15
N GLY A 213 52.23 -5.75 -20.37
CA GLY A 213 51.53 -5.26 -19.17
C GLY A 213 50.16 -4.63 -19.49
N PHE A 214 50.11 -3.82 -20.52
CA PHE A 214 48.85 -3.21 -20.96
C PHE A 214 47.84 -4.26 -21.46
N ILE A 215 48.31 -5.18 -22.29
CA ILE A 215 47.50 -6.28 -22.82
C ILE A 215 46.99 -7.13 -21.67
N PHE A 216 47.82 -7.47 -20.67
CA PHE A 216 47.44 -8.22 -19.49
C PHE A 216 46.36 -7.52 -18.68
N ILE A 217 46.51 -6.19 -18.44
CA ILE A 217 45.51 -5.41 -17.68
C ILE A 217 44.19 -5.38 -18.43
N VAL A 218 44.19 -5.11 -19.74
CA VAL A 218 42.96 -5.09 -20.55
C VAL A 218 42.28 -6.45 -20.55
N LEU A 219 43.04 -7.51 -20.76
CA LEU A 219 42.51 -8.88 -20.74
C LEU A 219 41.94 -9.25 -19.37
N PHE A 220 42.63 -8.88 -18.29
CA PHE A 220 42.16 -9.10 -16.92
C PHE A 220 40.84 -8.36 -16.65
N LEU A 221 40.74 -7.08 -17.05
CA LEU A 221 39.52 -6.28 -16.87
C LEU A 221 38.34 -6.86 -17.68
N VAL A 222 38.58 -7.23 -18.93
CA VAL A 222 37.56 -7.85 -19.78
C VAL A 222 37.08 -9.16 -19.18
N THR A 223 38.02 -10.00 -18.70
CA THR A 223 37.70 -11.27 -18.06
C THR A 223 36.94 -11.07 -16.74
N ALA A 224 37.34 -10.09 -15.92
CA ALA A 224 36.67 -9.76 -14.66
C ALA A 224 35.25 -9.24 -14.88
N ILE A 225 35.05 -8.35 -15.87
CA ILE A 225 33.73 -7.85 -16.25
C ILE A 225 32.85 -8.97 -16.80
N GLY A 226 33.41 -9.82 -17.68
CA GLY A 226 32.73 -10.98 -18.23
C GLY A 226 32.30 -11.96 -17.15
N PHE A 227 33.21 -12.27 -16.21
CA PHE A 227 32.91 -13.13 -15.07
C PHE A 227 31.80 -12.55 -14.18
N LYS A 228 31.87 -11.25 -13.84
CA LYS A 228 30.81 -10.56 -13.11
C LYS A 228 29.47 -10.66 -13.85
N ALA A 229 29.45 -10.43 -15.16
CA ALA A 229 28.22 -10.52 -15.95
C ALA A 229 27.61 -11.93 -15.93
N VAL A 230 28.44 -12.95 -16.05
CA VAL A 230 28.01 -14.36 -15.97
C VAL A 230 27.45 -14.68 -14.58
N ILE A 231 28.16 -14.32 -13.53
CA ILE A 231 27.69 -14.54 -12.14
C ILE A 231 26.38 -13.79 -11.90
N THR A 232 26.28 -12.52 -12.28
CA THR A 232 25.04 -11.75 -12.14
C THR A 232 23.91 -12.39 -12.94
N GLY A 233 24.17 -12.87 -14.15
CA GLY A 233 23.20 -13.57 -14.99
C GLY A 233 22.72 -14.87 -14.34
N LEU A 234 23.62 -15.67 -13.78
CA LEU A 234 23.28 -16.91 -13.07
C LEU A 234 22.39 -16.63 -11.82
N PHE A 235 22.73 -15.60 -11.04
CA PHE A 235 21.94 -15.21 -9.88
C PHE A 235 20.60 -14.57 -10.24
N SER A 236 20.41 -14.10 -11.47
CA SER A 236 19.13 -13.54 -11.93
C SER A 236 18.15 -14.62 -12.41
N VAL A 237 18.60 -15.86 -12.60
CA VAL A 237 17.72 -16.96 -13.01
C VAL A 237 16.70 -17.25 -11.91
N GLY A 238 15.40 -17.16 -12.24
CA GLY A 238 14.30 -17.39 -11.30
C GLY A 238 14.01 -16.22 -10.35
N VAL A 239 14.78 -15.14 -10.38
CA VAL A 239 14.52 -13.91 -9.62
C VAL A 239 13.68 -12.98 -10.49
N GLN A 240 12.46 -12.70 -10.04
CA GLN A 240 11.51 -11.88 -10.77
C GLN A 240 11.27 -10.51 -10.12
N GLN A 241 12.21 -10.03 -9.30
CA GLN A 241 12.11 -8.71 -8.70
C GLN A 241 11.97 -7.61 -9.77
N GLY A 242 10.98 -6.74 -9.60
CA GLY A 242 10.67 -5.70 -10.59
C GLY A 242 9.79 -6.16 -11.76
N TYR A 243 9.46 -7.46 -11.86
CA TYR A 243 8.57 -7.97 -12.89
C TYR A 243 7.19 -7.31 -12.80
N ALA A 244 6.77 -6.65 -13.86
CA ALA A 244 5.53 -5.88 -13.95
C ALA A 244 4.88 -6.11 -15.33
N PRO A 245 4.21 -7.24 -15.54
CA PRO A 245 3.61 -7.56 -16.82
C PRO A 245 2.39 -6.67 -17.11
N LYS A 246 2.11 -6.48 -18.40
CA LYS A 246 0.86 -5.82 -18.82
C LYS A 246 -0.33 -6.69 -18.45
N GLN A 247 -1.30 -6.10 -17.75
CA GLN A 247 -2.52 -6.76 -17.35
C GLN A 247 -3.65 -6.54 -18.37
N PRO A 248 -4.64 -7.45 -18.46
CA PRO A 248 -5.80 -7.28 -19.35
C PRO A 248 -6.60 -6.01 -19.09
N ILE A 249 -6.69 -5.61 -17.81
CA ILE A 249 -7.31 -4.37 -17.36
C ILE A 249 -6.25 -3.60 -16.56
N ALA A 250 -6.13 -2.31 -16.82
CA ALA A 250 -5.23 -1.41 -16.07
C ALA A 250 -5.82 -1.11 -14.68
N PHE A 251 -5.69 -2.08 -13.78
CA PHE A 251 -6.14 -1.94 -12.39
C PHE A 251 -5.05 -1.25 -11.54
N SER A 252 -5.41 -0.20 -10.83
CA SER A 252 -4.51 0.55 -9.95
C SER A 252 -4.80 0.25 -8.48
N HIS A 253 -3.85 -0.34 -7.77
CA HIS A 253 -3.92 -0.48 -6.32
C HIS A 253 -3.81 0.86 -5.61
N LYS A 254 -3.07 1.82 -6.20
CA LYS A 254 -2.94 3.18 -5.67
C LYS A 254 -4.29 3.89 -5.56
N ILE A 255 -5.19 3.69 -6.51
CA ILE A 255 -6.54 4.25 -6.43
C ILE A 255 -7.36 3.50 -5.39
N HIS A 256 -7.41 2.16 -5.44
CA HIS A 256 -8.30 1.37 -4.60
C HIS A 256 -7.82 1.26 -3.15
N ALA A 257 -6.59 0.81 -2.94
CA ALA A 257 -6.04 0.62 -1.60
C ALA A 257 -5.37 1.90 -1.05
N GLY A 258 -4.77 2.73 -1.90
CA GLY A 258 -4.14 3.97 -1.48
C GLY A 258 -5.12 5.11 -1.28
N GLN A 259 -5.80 5.53 -2.35
CA GLN A 259 -6.67 6.70 -2.30
C GLN A 259 -8.02 6.40 -1.62
N TYR A 260 -8.61 5.23 -1.91
CA TYR A 260 -9.91 4.84 -1.35
C TYR A 260 -9.78 3.99 -0.09
N GLU A 261 -8.55 3.65 0.33
CA GLU A 261 -8.26 2.88 1.56
C GLU A 261 -9.09 1.58 1.68
N ILE A 262 -9.38 0.94 0.55
CA ILE A 262 -10.06 -0.35 0.56
C ILE A 262 -9.09 -1.40 1.11
N ASP A 263 -9.52 -2.09 2.17
CA ASP A 263 -8.68 -3.11 2.83
C ASP A 263 -8.31 -4.23 1.85
N CYS A 264 -7.06 -4.69 1.92
CA CYS A 264 -6.53 -5.76 1.06
C CYS A 264 -7.40 -7.02 1.15
N LYS A 265 -7.89 -7.35 2.35
CA LYS A 265 -8.70 -8.53 2.64
C LYS A 265 -10.11 -8.47 2.06
N TYR A 266 -10.60 -7.27 1.71
CA TYR A 266 -11.87 -7.11 1.03
C TYR A 266 -11.84 -7.77 -0.36
N CYS A 267 -10.73 -7.60 -1.07
CA CYS A 267 -10.54 -8.16 -2.41
C CYS A 267 -9.84 -9.52 -2.37
N HIS A 268 -8.79 -9.66 -1.55
CA HIS A 268 -8.01 -10.88 -1.40
C HIS A 268 -8.53 -11.74 -0.23
N VAL A 269 -9.76 -12.22 -0.36
CA VAL A 269 -10.51 -12.89 0.73
C VAL A 269 -9.87 -14.21 1.21
N GLY A 270 -9.04 -14.83 0.39
CA GLY A 270 -8.36 -16.09 0.72
C GLY A 270 -7.16 -15.93 1.65
N VAL A 271 -6.60 -14.73 1.78
CA VAL A 271 -5.34 -14.46 2.50
C VAL A 271 -5.36 -14.90 3.97
N MET A 272 -6.52 -14.83 4.62
CA MET A 272 -6.69 -15.21 6.02
C MET A 272 -7.01 -16.71 6.22
N LYS A 273 -7.41 -17.41 5.19
CA LYS A 273 -8.02 -18.74 5.30
C LYS A 273 -7.23 -19.85 4.62
N GLY A 274 -6.39 -19.52 3.64
CA GLY A 274 -5.77 -20.53 2.81
C GLY A 274 -4.35 -20.24 2.35
N LYS A 275 -3.82 -21.19 1.58
CA LYS A 275 -2.52 -21.09 0.92
C LYS A 275 -2.48 -19.86 -0.01
N SER A 276 -3.51 -19.68 -0.84
CA SER A 276 -3.58 -18.62 -1.84
C SER A 276 -4.37 -17.42 -1.33
N ALA A 277 -3.86 -16.22 -1.58
CA ALA A 277 -4.58 -14.98 -1.29
C ALA A 277 -5.85 -14.81 -2.15
N THR A 278 -5.93 -15.53 -3.25
CA THR A 278 -6.93 -15.44 -4.32
C THR A 278 -6.90 -14.09 -5.07
N ILE A 279 -7.20 -14.16 -6.36
CA ILE A 279 -7.52 -12.98 -7.16
C ILE A 279 -9.03 -12.77 -7.04
N PRO A 280 -9.51 -11.53 -6.80
CA PRO A 280 -10.93 -11.28 -6.59
C PRO A 280 -11.75 -11.68 -7.82
N SER A 281 -12.91 -12.30 -7.57
CA SER A 281 -13.88 -12.59 -8.61
C SER A 281 -14.54 -11.31 -9.12
N LEU A 282 -15.17 -11.39 -10.30
CA LEU A 282 -15.92 -10.26 -10.88
C LEU A 282 -16.97 -9.69 -9.92
N ASN A 283 -17.61 -10.55 -9.10
CA ASN A 283 -18.61 -10.11 -8.12
C ASN A 283 -18.06 -9.04 -7.17
N ILE A 284 -16.83 -9.20 -6.70
CA ILE A 284 -16.19 -8.23 -5.80
C ILE A 284 -16.04 -6.87 -6.49
N CYS A 285 -15.58 -6.89 -7.73
CA CYS A 285 -15.44 -5.66 -8.54
C CYS A 285 -16.81 -4.98 -8.75
N MET A 286 -17.83 -5.78 -9.10
CA MET A 286 -19.16 -5.31 -9.42
C MET A 286 -19.96 -4.83 -8.22
N ASN A 287 -19.52 -5.06 -6.98
CA ASN A 287 -20.12 -4.42 -5.80
C ASN A 287 -20.08 -2.88 -5.90
N CYS A 288 -19.05 -2.33 -6.55
CA CYS A 288 -18.90 -0.89 -6.77
C CYS A 288 -19.10 -0.52 -8.26
N HIS A 289 -18.51 -1.27 -9.18
CA HIS A 289 -18.53 -0.96 -10.60
C HIS A 289 -19.87 -1.25 -11.28
N ASN A 290 -20.85 -1.76 -10.57
CA ASN A 290 -22.25 -1.74 -10.99
C ASN A 290 -22.76 -0.29 -11.13
N GLN A 291 -22.29 0.61 -10.28
CA GLN A 291 -22.66 2.03 -10.27
C GLN A 291 -21.56 2.93 -10.84
N ILE A 292 -20.30 2.63 -10.51
CA ILE A 292 -19.13 3.43 -10.91
C ILE A 292 -18.67 2.94 -12.29
N ARG A 293 -19.10 3.64 -13.34
CA ARG A 293 -18.81 3.29 -14.74
C ARG A 293 -17.63 4.06 -15.32
N GLN A 294 -17.11 5.05 -14.60
CA GLN A 294 -16.03 5.93 -15.04
C GLN A 294 -14.88 5.88 -14.06
N GLY A 295 -13.67 5.56 -14.56
CA GLY A 295 -12.44 5.57 -13.76
C GLY A 295 -11.86 6.97 -13.63
N ALA A 296 -11.31 7.29 -12.46
CA ALA A 296 -10.73 8.61 -12.20
C ALA A 296 -9.54 8.95 -13.10
N VAL A 297 -8.80 7.93 -13.56
CA VAL A 297 -7.58 8.09 -14.39
C VAL A 297 -7.78 7.56 -15.81
N THR A 298 -8.38 6.38 -15.95
CA THR A 298 -8.51 5.69 -17.24
C THR A 298 -9.84 5.95 -17.98
N GLY A 299 -10.72 6.78 -17.38
CA GLY A 299 -12.05 7.04 -17.93
C GLY A 299 -12.92 5.78 -17.99
N GLU A 300 -13.73 5.64 -19.04
CA GLU A 300 -14.64 4.51 -19.22
C GLU A 300 -13.96 3.26 -19.78
N ALA A 301 -12.88 3.39 -20.53
CA ALA A 301 -12.32 2.32 -21.37
C ALA A 301 -11.94 1.06 -20.59
N GLU A 302 -11.29 1.19 -19.43
CA GLU A 302 -10.84 0.03 -18.63
C GLU A 302 -12.02 -0.58 -17.85
N ILE A 303 -12.95 0.25 -17.37
CA ILE A 303 -14.16 -0.23 -16.69
C ILE A 303 -15.10 -0.93 -17.68
N ALA A 304 -15.18 -0.47 -18.94
CA ALA A 304 -15.94 -1.14 -19.97
C ALA A 304 -15.48 -2.59 -20.21
N LYS A 305 -14.17 -2.87 -20.11
CA LYS A 305 -13.64 -4.24 -20.18
C LYS A 305 -14.14 -5.11 -19.02
N LEU A 306 -14.19 -4.55 -17.81
CA LEU A 306 -14.72 -5.23 -16.62
C LEU A 306 -16.20 -5.56 -16.81
N VAL A 307 -16.98 -4.59 -17.30
CA VAL A 307 -18.42 -4.78 -17.56
C VAL A 307 -18.64 -5.82 -18.63
N ALA A 308 -17.89 -5.78 -19.71
CA ALA A 308 -17.96 -6.79 -20.77
C ALA A 308 -17.63 -8.20 -20.27
N ALA A 309 -16.64 -8.32 -19.38
CA ALA A 309 -16.32 -9.60 -18.74
C ALA A 309 -17.47 -10.09 -17.84
N TRP A 310 -18.13 -9.18 -17.12
CA TRP A 310 -19.29 -9.48 -16.30
C TRP A 310 -20.49 -9.95 -17.13
N ASP A 311 -20.83 -9.22 -18.19
CA ASP A 311 -21.99 -9.52 -19.06
C ASP A 311 -21.80 -10.83 -19.82
N THR A 312 -20.58 -11.11 -20.28
CA THR A 312 -20.23 -12.35 -20.98
C THR A 312 -19.94 -13.52 -20.03
N LYS A 313 -19.94 -13.29 -18.70
CA LYS A 313 -19.59 -14.28 -17.65
C LYS A 313 -18.21 -14.92 -17.87
N LYS A 314 -17.29 -14.20 -18.50
CA LYS A 314 -15.91 -14.65 -18.72
C LYS A 314 -15.00 -14.05 -17.65
N PRO A 315 -14.20 -14.87 -16.95
CA PRO A 315 -13.23 -14.35 -15.98
C PRO A 315 -12.18 -13.51 -16.67
N ILE A 316 -11.60 -12.55 -15.93
CA ILE A 316 -10.45 -11.79 -16.39
C ILE A 316 -9.21 -12.67 -16.23
N GLU A 317 -8.45 -12.85 -17.28
CA GLU A 317 -7.23 -13.66 -17.32
C GLU A 317 -6.03 -12.83 -16.81
N TRP A 318 -5.98 -12.61 -15.50
CA TRP A 318 -4.88 -11.87 -14.88
C TRP A 318 -3.54 -12.58 -15.03
N VAL A 319 -2.50 -11.82 -15.38
CA VAL A 319 -1.14 -12.33 -15.42
C VAL A 319 -0.58 -12.35 -13.99
N ARG A 320 -0.11 -13.52 -13.57
CA ARG A 320 0.47 -13.70 -12.22
C ARG A 320 1.80 -12.96 -12.11
N ILE A 321 1.94 -12.15 -11.07
CA ILE A 321 3.14 -11.32 -10.82
C ILE A 321 4.06 -12.01 -9.82
N HIS A 322 3.52 -12.34 -8.63
CA HIS A 322 4.29 -13.01 -7.60
C HIS A 322 4.20 -14.52 -7.81
N ASN A 323 5.34 -15.13 -8.09
CA ASN A 323 5.42 -16.56 -8.36
C ASN A 323 6.57 -17.19 -7.55
N LEU A 324 6.30 -18.32 -6.93
CA LEU A 324 7.30 -19.20 -6.36
C LEU A 324 7.46 -20.42 -7.25
N PRO A 325 8.66 -21.06 -7.29
CA PRO A 325 8.83 -22.35 -7.94
C PRO A 325 7.85 -23.38 -7.39
N ASP A 326 7.41 -24.32 -8.21
CA ASP A 326 6.45 -25.35 -7.80
C ASP A 326 6.91 -26.20 -6.62
N LEU A 327 8.23 -26.34 -6.46
CA LEU A 327 8.85 -27.04 -5.35
C LEU A 327 8.78 -26.28 -4.00
N ALA A 328 8.38 -25.01 -4.01
CA ALA A 328 8.31 -24.20 -2.80
C ALA A 328 6.86 -24.03 -2.32
N TYR A 329 6.61 -24.50 -1.10
CA TYR A 329 5.32 -24.32 -0.44
C TYR A 329 5.29 -22.99 0.33
N PHE A 330 4.26 -22.20 0.09
CA PHE A 330 3.98 -20.98 0.86
C PHE A 330 2.49 -20.90 1.19
N ASN A 331 2.18 -20.51 2.43
CA ASN A 331 0.82 -20.38 2.90
C ASN A 331 0.56 -18.98 3.48
N HIS A 332 -0.29 -18.19 2.81
CA HIS A 332 -0.63 -16.84 3.26
C HIS A 332 -1.25 -16.82 4.65
N SER A 333 -2.17 -17.75 4.96
CA SER A 333 -2.84 -17.73 6.27
C SER A 333 -1.90 -17.95 7.44
N GLN A 334 -0.84 -18.72 7.27
CA GLN A 334 0.19 -18.91 8.32
C GLN A 334 0.98 -17.61 8.56
N HIS A 335 1.28 -16.86 7.51
CA HIS A 335 2.06 -15.63 7.63
C HIS A 335 1.20 -14.43 8.07
N VAL A 336 0.01 -14.28 7.48
CA VAL A 336 -0.84 -13.10 7.71
C VAL A 336 -1.74 -13.28 8.92
N ASN A 337 -2.44 -14.43 9.03
CA ASN A 337 -3.41 -14.65 10.10
C ASN A 337 -2.73 -15.11 11.39
N VAL A 338 -1.82 -16.07 11.33
CA VAL A 338 -1.15 -16.64 12.51
C VAL A 338 0.03 -15.77 12.94
N ALA A 339 0.95 -15.48 12.03
CA ALA A 339 2.14 -14.70 12.36
C ALA A 339 1.89 -13.18 12.43
N GLY A 340 0.79 -12.68 11.87
CA GLY A 340 0.47 -11.24 11.88
C GLY A 340 1.37 -10.38 10.98
N VAL A 341 1.98 -10.99 9.95
CA VAL A 341 2.87 -10.28 9.02
C VAL A 341 2.05 -9.37 8.11
N GLU A 342 2.43 -8.11 8.03
CA GLU A 342 1.80 -7.12 7.17
C GLU A 342 2.06 -7.40 5.68
N CYS A 343 1.08 -7.10 4.84
CA CYS A 343 1.14 -7.36 3.39
C CYS A 343 2.35 -6.71 2.73
N GLN A 344 2.67 -5.48 3.14
CA GLN A 344 3.76 -4.67 2.61
C GLN A 344 5.14 -5.28 2.87
N THR A 345 5.30 -6.11 3.89
CA THR A 345 6.56 -6.79 4.19
C THR A 345 7.06 -7.63 3.01
N CYS A 346 6.15 -8.26 2.28
CA CYS A 346 6.47 -9.09 1.13
C CYS A 346 6.17 -8.40 -0.21
N HIS A 347 5.04 -7.67 -0.28
CA HIS A 347 4.56 -7.05 -1.52
C HIS A 347 5.04 -5.61 -1.73
N GLY A 348 5.72 -5.01 -0.73
CA GLY A 348 6.11 -3.60 -0.75
C GLY A 348 4.91 -2.66 -0.60
N PRO A 349 5.09 -1.36 -0.85
CA PRO A 349 4.04 -0.36 -0.70
C PRO A 349 3.01 -0.45 -1.85
N ILE A 350 2.27 -1.56 -1.88
CA ILE A 350 1.36 -1.91 -2.98
C ILE A 350 0.26 -0.85 -3.17
N GLU A 351 -0.14 -0.19 -2.08
CA GLU A 351 -1.10 0.91 -2.07
C GLU A 351 -0.60 2.19 -2.78
N THR A 352 0.67 2.22 -3.18
CA THR A 352 1.23 3.31 -3.99
C THR A 352 1.43 2.93 -5.47
N MET A 353 1.14 1.68 -5.83
CA MET A 353 1.43 1.14 -7.17
C MET A 353 0.24 1.30 -8.11
N ASP A 354 0.42 2.05 -9.20
CA ASP A 354 -0.50 2.06 -10.34
C ASP A 354 -0.37 0.77 -11.16
N VAL A 355 0.87 0.29 -11.35
CA VAL A 355 1.17 -1.00 -11.95
C VAL A 355 1.92 -1.83 -10.92
N VAL A 356 1.32 -2.95 -10.55
CA VAL A 356 1.93 -3.86 -9.57
C VAL A 356 3.16 -4.53 -10.14
N ARG A 357 4.22 -4.56 -9.32
CA ARG A 357 5.48 -5.26 -9.62
C ARG A 357 5.87 -6.15 -8.46
N GLN A 358 6.61 -7.21 -8.74
CA GLN A 358 7.21 -8.00 -7.68
C GLN A 358 8.24 -7.16 -6.93
N HIS A 359 7.99 -6.89 -5.64
CA HIS A 359 8.86 -6.04 -4.80
C HIS A 359 10.01 -6.83 -4.22
N SER A 360 9.72 -7.91 -3.51
CA SER A 360 10.72 -8.73 -2.82
C SER A 360 11.34 -9.78 -3.74
N LEU A 361 12.55 -10.21 -3.40
CA LEU A 361 13.28 -11.25 -4.16
C LEU A 361 12.54 -12.59 -4.17
N LEU A 362 11.87 -12.93 -3.06
CA LEU A 362 11.17 -14.21 -2.85
C LEU A 362 12.06 -15.44 -3.09
N THR A 363 13.36 -15.29 -2.91
CA THR A 363 14.34 -16.40 -2.94
C THR A 363 14.34 -17.15 -1.61
N MET A 364 14.86 -18.38 -1.60
CA MET A 364 15.01 -19.18 -0.38
C MET A 364 15.79 -18.41 0.69
N GLY A 365 16.91 -17.78 0.33
CA GLY A 365 17.73 -16.98 1.26
C GLY A 365 16.93 -15.82 1.88
N TRP A 366 16.08 -15.14 1.10
CA TRP A 366 15.24 -14.07 1.60
C TRP A 366 14.23 -14.56 2.65
N CYS A 367 13.62 -15.72 2.42
CA CYS A 367 12.70 -16.34 3.39
C CYS A 367 13.42 -16.77 4.67
N ILE A 368 14.60 -17.42 4.53
CA ILE A 368 15.44 -17.87 5.64
C ILE A 368 15.89 -16.68 6.50
N ASP A 369 16.30 -15.58 5.89
CA ASP A 369 16.72 -14.38 6.62
C ASP A 369 15.59 -13.76 7.42
N CYS A 370 14.37 -13.77 6.89
CA CYS A 370 13.18 -13.35 7.62
C CYS A 370 12.92 -14.25 8.83
N HIS A 371 12.92 -15.59 8.65
CA HIS A 371 12.66 -16.55 9.70
C HIS A 371 13.72 -16.53 10.83
N ARG A 372 14.94 -16.16 10.53
CA ARG A 372 16.01 -15.98 11.54
C ARG A 372 15.83 -14.72 12.39
N LYS A 373 15.18 -13.70 11.85
CA LYS A 373 15.05 -12.38 12.51
C LYS A 373 13.71 -12.17 13.19
N THR A 374 12.67 -12.85 12.70
CA THR A 374 11.28 -12.61 13.15
C THR A 374 10.98 -13.37 14.42
N ASP A 375 10.42 -12.66 15.40
CA ASP A 375 9.96 -13.24 16.64
C ASP A 375 8.64 -14.00 16.43
N VAL A 376 8.42 -15.06 17.19
CA VAL A 376 7.18 -15.84 17.14
C VAL A 376 6.02 -15.02 17.70
N ASN A 377 4.96 -14.85 16.90
CA ASN A 377 3.71 -14.27 17.37
C ASN A 377 2.87 -15.34 18.08
N SER A 378 2.78 -15.24 19.41
CA SER A 378 2.00 -16.16 20.23
C SER A 378 0.58 -15.69 20.48
N LYS A 379 0.21 -14.45 20.14
CA LYS A 379 -1.07 -13.82 20.48
C LYS A 379 -2.26 -14.65 19.99
N GLY A 380 -3.10 -15.07 20.93
CA GLY A 380 -4.34 -15.79 20.62
C GLY A 380 -4.16 -17.27 20.27
N ASN A 381 -2.96 -17.83 20.50
CA ASN A 381 -2.70 -19.25 20.27
C ASN A 381 -2.01 -19.90 21.49
N ALA A 382 -2.79 -20.58 22.31
CA ALA A 382 -2.33 -21.21 23.55
C ALA A 382 -1.17 -22.21 23.34
N TYR A 383 -1.05 -22.81 22.16
CA TYR A 383 0.09 -23.70 21.85
C TYR A 383 1.41 -22.93 21.84
N TYR A 384 1.44 -21.76 21.21
CA TYR A 384 2.64 -20.91 21.19
C TYR A 384 2.90 -20.25 22.53
N ASP A 385 1.87 -19.93 23.32
CA ASP A 385 2.06 -19.37 24.67
C ASP A 385 2.90 -20.29 25.54
N ASN A 386 2.60 -21.59 25.53
CA ASN A 386 3.37 -22.61 26.26
C ASN A 386 4.83 -22.71 25.77
N LEU A 387 5.04 -22.68 24.45
CA LEU A 387 6.38 -22.74 23.86
C LEU A 387 7.20 -21.50 24.22
N VAL A 388 6.61 -20.33 24.15
CA VAL A 388 7.26 -19.07 24.53
C VAL A 388 7.61 -19.07 26.02
N GLU A 389 6.70 -19.56 26.89
CA GLU A 389 6.97 -19.69 28.31
C GLU A 389 8.17 -20.63 28.61
N LEU A 390 8.20 -21.79 27.95
CA LEU A 390 9.30 -22.74 28.09
C LEU A 390 10.64 -22.17 27.56
N HIS A 391 10.60 -21.45 26.46
CA HIS A 391 11.78 -20.78 25.89
C HIS A 391 12.32 -19.71 26.87
N ASN A 392 11.44 -18.85 27.40
CA ASN A 392 11.79 -17.76 28.31
C ASN A 392 12.36 -18.25 29.65
N LYS A 393 12.07 -19.50 30.06
CA LYS A 393 12.72 -20.15 31.22
C LYS A 393 14.19 -20.48 30.96
N LYS A 394 14.58 -20.67 29.69
CA LYS A 394 15.94 -21.11 29.28
C LYS A 394 16.74 -20.02 28.56
N SER A 395 16.09 -19.05 27.96
CA SER A 395 16.69 -17.97 27.16
C SER A 395 16.18 -16.60 27.60
N LYS A 396 17.05 -15.59 27.48
CA LYS A 396 16.69 -14.18 27.68
C LYS A 396 16.34 -13.46 26.39
N THR A 397 16.57 -14.09 25.23
CA THR A 397 16.24 -13.54 23.91
C THR A 397 14.83 -13.98 23.53
N PRO A 398 14.06 -13.14 22.79
CA PRO A 398 12.77 -13.55 22.25
C PRO A 398 12.87 -14.83 21.40
N MET A 399 11.86 -15.67 21.47
CA MET A 399 11.78 -16.88 20.65
C MET A 399 11.55 -16.52 19.18
N LYS A 400 12.41 -16.99 18.31
CA LYS A 400 12.35 -16.72 16.87
C LYS A 400 11.69 -17.84 16.09
N VAL A 401 11.28 -17.53 14.85
CA VAL A 401 10.67 -18.53 13.97
C VAL A 401 11.63 -19.69 13.69
N GLU A 402 12.94 -19.45 13.65
CA GLU A 402 13.95 -20.53 13.53
C GLU A 402 13.91 -21.51 14.71
N ASP A 403 13.62 -21.05 15.93
CA ASP A 403 13.58 -21.88 17.14
C ASP A 403 12.41 -22.87 17.15
N ILE A 404 11.37 -22.63 16.34
CA ILE A 404 10.20 -23.52 16.19
C ILE A 404 10.25 -24.33 14.87
N GLY A 405 11.42 -24.49 14.30
CA GLY A 405 11.62 -25.26 13.08
C GLY A 405 11.31 -24.52 11.78
N GLY A 406 11.28 -23.18 11.80
CA GLY A 406 11.02 -22.37 10.59
C GLY A 406 12.09 -22.47 9.51
N LEU A 407 13.25 -23.09 9.80
CA LEU A 407 14.33 -23.33 8.85
C LEU A 407 14.41 -24.79 8.37
N GLU A 408 13.51 -25.66 8.83
CA GLU A 408 13.49 -27.06 8.38
C GLU A 408 13.08 -27.15 6.91
N CYS A 409 13.83 -27.91 6.12
CA CYS A 409 13.60 -28.05 4.68
C CYS A 409 12.16 -28.44 4.33
N ALA A 410 11.61 -29.41 5.06
CA ALA A 410 10.26 -29.94 4.86
C ALA A 410 9.13 -28.95 5.19
N LYS A 411 9.42 -27.79 5.79
CA LYS A 411 8.40 -26.72 5.99
C LYS A 411 8.15 -25.91 4.72
N CYS A 412 9.13 -25.87 3.83
CA CYS A 412 9.07 -25.09 2.59
C CYS A 412 9.12 -25.97 1.34
N HIS A 413 9.62 -27.20 1.43
CA HIS A 413 9.76 -28.12 0.32
C HIS A 413 9.04 -29.45 0.60
N TYR A 414 8.38 -30.03 -0.40
CA TYR A 414 7.66 -31.32 -0.34
C TYR A 414 7.96 -32.19 -1.56
#